data_cb2b456f4cc79029235b847fcf1e7d3b
#
_entry.id   cb2b456f4cc79029235b847fcf1e7d3b
#
_cell.length_a   1.000
_cell.length_b   1.000
_cell.length_c   1.000
_cell.angle_alpha   90.00
_cell.angle_beta   90.00
_cell.angle_gamma   90.00
#
_symmetry.space_group_name_H-M   'P 1'
#
loop_
_entity.id
_entity.type
_entity.pdbx_description
1 polymer ?
#
loop_
_entity_poly.entity_id
_entity_poly.type
_entity_poly.pdbx_seq_one_letter_code
_entity_poly.pdbx_strand_id
1 'polypeptide(L)'
;MESHMSKNNTIVIKTKKNLSFAKWLKCAKNKGDIAAGLMLLPAVIMLLVVSVYPFCWVFRYVCYEYNGLTATYTGMHNFERMLTDTTFWQSVLHTFEYAVLKIIFIIPLALIMAVFLNQKLRGSSFFRGVYFMPTIISTAVSSMVFGFIFAAYNGVLNGVLKAIGVIGQNVNWLGDAKTAMWSVLIVALWAGFGNYMIYFISGMSSISEDVYESAKIDGANGIQTFFKITLPMLSPMLKIILMLAITGAFKDYESIMVLTNGGPNNRTQVMFLYIYQLIFGKDVGTNPQIGYATVLSLVAALIIGIVTAVYMYFARKLDEVV
;
A
#
# COMPACT_ATOMS: atom_id res chain seq x y z
N MET A 1 59.08 -24.17 27.42
CA MET A 1 58.90 -24.18 25.98
C MET A 1 57.59 -23.55 25.63
N GLU A 2 57.71 -22.47 25.18
CA GLU A 2 57.10 -21.19 24.86
C GLU A 2 55.71 -21.29 24.27
N SER A 3 54.79 -20.59 24.92
CA SER A 3 53.48 -20.21 24.47
C SER A 3 53.56 -19.13 23.41
N HIS A 4 52.95 -19.27 22.27
CA HIS A 4 52.60 -18.17 21.39
C HIS A 4 51.11 -17.89 21.40
N MET A 5 50.75 -16.84 22.12
CA MET A 5 49.45 -16.17 22.01
C MET A 5 49.34 -15.51 20.62
N SER A 6 48.30 -15.88 19.88
CA SER A 6 47.90 -15.17 18.67
C SER A 6 46.94 -14.04 18.96
N LYS A 7 47.29 -12.87 18.46
CA LYS A 7 46.64 -11.57 18.61
C LYS A 7 45.26 -11.49 17.97
N ASN A 8 44.35 -10.84 18.67
CA ASN A 8 43.04 -10.36 18.24
C ASN A 8 43.08 -9.62 16.88
N ASN A 9 42.42 -10.18 15.87
CA ASN A 9 42.04 -9.45 14.69
C ASN A 9 40.62 -8.86 14.86
N THR A 10 40.55 -7.70 15.46
CA THR A 10 39.34 -6.88 15.41
C THR A 10 39.23 -6.27 14.02
N ILE A 11 38.28 -6.75 13.21
CA ILE A 11 37.95 -6.16 11.92
C ILE A 11 37.22 -4.86 12.19
N VAL A 12 37.94 -3.74 12.13
CA VAL A 12 37.37 -2.39 12.17
C VAL A 12 36.71 -2.13 10.81
N ILE A 13 35.40 -2.24 10.75
CA ILE A 13 34.61 -1.79 9.60
C ILE A 13 34.70 -0.24 9.58
N LYS A 14 35.63 0.30 8.80
CA LYS A 14 35.66 1.73 8.49
C LYS A 14 34.42 2.08 7.64
N THR A 15 33.44 2.73 8.22
CA THR A 15 32.35 3.40 7.53
C THR A 15 32.93 4.40 6.52
N LYS A 16 32.83 4.08 5.23
CA LYS A 16 33.23 4.98 4.15
C LYS A 16 32.33 6.20 4.11
N LYS A 17 32.86 7.35 4.52
CA LYS A 17 32.31 8.69 4.30
C LYS A 17 32.01 8.94 2.82
N ASN A 18 30.91 9.65 2.58
CA ASN A 18 30.41 10.14 1.29
C ASN A 18 31.51 10.49 0.28
N LEU A 19 31.70 9.63 -0.70
CA LEU A 19 32.54 9.92 -1.87
C LEU A 19 31.68 10.74 -2.85
N SER A 20 32.09 11.97 -3.15
CA SER A 20 31.54 12.80 -4.23
C SER A 20 31.50 11.97 -5.53
N PHE A 21 30.44 12.12 -6.32
CA PHE A 21 30.21 11.44 -7.61
C PHE A 21 31.42 11.54 -8.56
N ALA A 22 32.14 12.65 -8.52
CA ALA A 22 33.39 12.86 -9.29
C ALA A 22 34.58 12.00 -8.79
N LYS A 23 34.61 11.61 -7.50
CA LYS A 23 35.62 10.69 -6.96
C LYS A 23 35.25 9.23 -7.28
N TRP A 24 33.95 8.91 -7.34
CA TRP A 24 33.47 7.58 -7.76
C TRP A 24 33.86 7.29 -9.22
N LEU A 25 33.69 8.25 -10.13
CA LEU A 25 34.12 8.14 -11.53
C LEU A 25 35.66 7.97 -11.69
N LYS A 26 36.46 8.55 -10.81
CA LYS A 26 37.91 8.34 -10.81
C LYS A 26 38.38 7.03 -10.17
N CYS A 27 37.56 6.43 -9.28
CA CYS A 27 37.80 5.12 -8.68
C CYS A 27 37.34 3.92 -9.55
N ALA A 28 36.54 4.14 -10.58
CA ALA A 28 36.11 3.12 -11.53
C ALA A 28 37.27 2.69 -12.46
N LYS A 29 38.37 2.26 -11.85
CA LYS A 29 39.57 1.82 -12.58
C LYS A 29 39.61 0.31 -12.84
N ASN A 30 38.62 -0.43 -12.32
CA ASN A 30 38.47 -1.85 -12.53
C ASN A 30 37.51 -2.12 -13.70
N LYS A 31 37.92 -2.97 -14.65
CA LYS A 31 37.09 -3.43 -15.77
C LYS A 31 35.71 -3.98 -15.32
N GLY A 32 35.64 -4.52 -14.09
CA GLY A 32 34.40 -5.01 -13.50
C GLY A 32 33.38 -3.90 -13.17
N ASP A 33 33.82 -2.75 -12.68
CA ASP A 33 32.92 -1.63 -12.33
C ASP A 33 32.33 -0.97 -13.58
N ILE A 34 33.11 -0.92 -14.67
CA ILE A 34 32.63 -0.41 -15.96
C ILE A 34 31.58 -1.37 -16.56
N ALA A 35 31.84 -2.68 -16.50
CA ALA A 35 30.90 -3.68 -16.98
C ALA A 35 29.58 -3.64 -16.18
N ALA A 36 29.66 -3.53 -14.84
CA ALA A 36 28.48 -3.37 -13.98
C ALA A 36 27.70 -2.07 -14.31
N GLY A 37 28.41 -0.97 -14.53
CA GLY A 37 27.79 0.30 -14.95
C GLY A 37 27.05 0.21 -16.29
N LEU A 38 27.67 -0.46 -17.28
CA LEU A 38 27.03 -0.69 -18.59
C LEU A 38 25.80 -1.61 -18.50
N MET A 39 25.80 -2.60 -17.60
CA MET A 39 24.63 -3.47 -17.38
C MET A 39 23.48 -2.72 -16.70
N LEU A 40 23.77 -1.75 -15.83
CA LEU A 40 22.74 -0.92 -15.16
C LEU A 40 22.23 0.22 -16.05
N LEU A 41 23.00 0.63 -17.06
CA LEU A 41 22.70 1.81 -17.89
C LEU A 41 21.32 1.77 -18.55
N PRO A 42 20.83 0.64 -19.16
CA PRO A 42 19.50 0.57 -19.71
C PRO A 42 18.40 0.83 -18.66
N ALA A 43 18.55 0.25 -17.45
CA ALA A 43 17.60 0.42 -16.36
C ALA A 43 17.58 1.87 -15.85
N VAL A 44 18.75 2.50 -15.73
CA VAL A 44 18.88 3.91 -15.32
C VAL A 44 18.28 4.84 -16.37
N ILE A 45 18.54 4.61 -17.67
CA ILE A 45 17.91 5.39 -18.75
C ILE A 45 16.40 5.28 -18.70
N MET A 46 15.87 4.06 -18.58
CA MET A 46 14.42 3.83 -18.44
C MET A 46 13.84 4.59 -17.24
N LEU A 47 14.49 4.51 -16.07
CA LEU A 47 14.07 5.25 -14.87
C LEU A 47 14.05 6.76 -15.13
N LEU A 48 15.09 7.31 -15.73
CA LEU A 48 15.19 8.75 -16.00
C LEU A 48 14.16 9.22 -17.02
N VAL A 49 13.98 8.49 -18.12
CA VAL A 49 13.09 8.89 -19.22
C VAL A 49 11.62 8.64 -18.89
N VAL A 50 11.30 7.51 -18.25
CA VAL A 50 9.89 7.11 -18.03
C VAL A 50 9.35 7.62 -16.70
N SER A 51 10.20 7.77 -15.67
CA SER A 51 9.74 8.16 -14.32
C SER A 51 10.15 9.57 -13.95
N VAL A 52 11.45 9.88 -14.03
CA VAL A 52 11.96 11.18 -13.54
C VAL A 52 11.58 12.33 -14.47
N TYR A 53 11.77 12.17 -15.77
CA TYR A 53 11.46 13.23 -16.74
C TYR A 53 9.98 13.64 -16.73
N PRO A 54 8.97 12.73 -16.84
CA PRO A 54 7.56 13.13 -16.78
C PRO A 54 7.18 13.76 -15.44
N PHE A 55 7.74 13.24 -14.34
CA PHE A 55 7.53 13.81 -13.01
C PHE A 55 8.03 15.26 -12.94
N CYS A 56 9.27 15.53 -13.35
CA CYS A 56 9.81 16.88 -13.38
C CYS A 56 9.05 17.78 -14.38
N TRP A 57 8.61 17.22 -15.52
CA TRP A 57 7.90 17.98 -16.55
C TRP A 57 6.54 18.49 -16.07
N VAL A 58 5.81 17.70 -15.30
CA VAL A 58 4.50 18.08 -14.73
C VAL A 58 4.62 19.26 -13.76
N PHE A 59 5.73 19.40 -13.03
CA PHE A 59 5.95 20.52 -12.11
C PHE A 59 5.89 21.90 -12.74
N ARG A 60 6.22 22.03 -14.02
CA ARG A 60 6.10 23.32 -14.72
C ARG A 60 4.67 23.87 -14.77
N TYR A 61 3.67 22.98 -14.68
CA TYR A 61 2.27 23.37 -14.74
C TYR A 61 1.63 23.73 -13.40
N VAL A 62 2.36 23.66 -12.31
CA VAL A 62 1.90 24.02 -10.96
C VAL A 62 1.38 25.44 -10.89
N CYS A 63 2.05 26.38 -11.59
CA CYS A 63 1.68 27.79 -11.66
C CYS A 63 0.83 28.13 -12.89
N TYR A 64 0.25 27.13 -13.57
CA TYR A 64 -0.56 27.34 -14.77
C TYR A 64 -1.95 26.75 -14.57
N GLU A 65 -2.95 27.40 -15.11
CA GLU A 65 -4.21 26.79 -15.45
C GLU A 65 -4.02 26.01 -16.76
N TYR A 66 -3.92 24.68 -16.66
CA TYR A 66 -3.62 23.80 -17.77
C TYR A 66 -4.71 22.73 -17.89
N ASN A 67 -5.35 22.65 -19.06
CA ASN A 67 -6.42 21.71 -19.36
C ASN A 67 -6.04 20.61 -20.36
N GLY A 68 -4.75 20.47 -20.66
CA GLY A 68 -4.25 19.52 -21.67
C GLY A 68 -4.06 20.15 -23.07
N LEU A 69 -4.74 21.26 -23.38
CA LEU A 69 -4.66 21.97 -24.65
C LEU A 69 -4.08 23.38 -24.51
N THR A 70 -4.59 24.13 -23.53
CA THR A 70 -4.20 25.51 -23.29
C THR A 70 -3.53 25.63 -21.91
N ALA A 71 -2.50 26.45 -21.81
CA ALA A 71 -1.80 26.72 -20.56
C ALA A 71 -1.73 28.23 -20.34
N THR A 72 -2.41 28.73 -19.32
CA THR A 72 -2.43 30.15 -18.94
C THR A 72 -1.70 30.31 -17.61
N TYR A 73 -0.71 31.20 -17.55
CA TYR A 73 0.03 31.44 -16.33
C TYR A 73 -0.84 32.19 -15.30
N THR A 74 -1.00 31.60 -14.11
CA THR A 74 -1.85 32.13 -13.04
C THR A 74 -1.10 32.32 -11.70
N GLY A 75 0.22 32.15 -11.71
CA GLY A 75 1.05 32.29 -10.50
C GLY A 75 0.67 31.26 -9.40
N MET A 76 0.37 31.75 -8.19
CA MET A 76 0.06 30.92 -7.03
C MET A 76 -1.42 30.58 -6.88
N HIS A 77 -2.27 30.96 -7.82
CA HIS A 77 -3.73 30.78 -7.72
C HIS A 77 -4.15 29.32 -7.43
N ASN A 78 -3.49 28.33 -8.02
CA ASN A 78 -3.79 26.93 -7.75
C ASN A 78 -3.52 26.52 -6.28
N PHE A 79 -2.52 27.12 -5.63
CA PHE A 79 -2.24 26.88 -4.21
C PHE A 79 -3.28 27.57 -3.31
N GLU A 80 -3.67 28.80 -3.63
CA GLU A 80 -4.72 29.52 -2.88
C GLU A 80 -6.05 28.75 -2.95
N ARG A 81 -6.42 28.28 -4.15
CA ARG A 81 -7.58 27.45 -4.37
C ARG A 81 -7.53 26.15 -3.55
N MET A 82 -6.37 25.47 -3.51
CA MET A 82 -6.18 24.23 -2.74
C MET A 82 -6.45 24.43 -1.25
N LEU A 83 -6.03 25.57 -0.67
CA LEU A 83 -6.23 25.85 0.75
C LEU A 83 -7.72 25.98 1.12
N THR A 84 -8.56 26.43 0.18
CA THR A 84 -10.00 26.65 0.37
C THR A 84 -10.88 25.53 -0.20
N ASP A 85 -10.30 24.55 -0.88
CA ASP A 85 -11.04 23.44 -1.48
C ASP A 85 -11.52 22.44 -0.43
N THR A 86 -12.76 22.64 0.02
CA THR A 86 -13.40 21.76 1.01
C THR A 86 -13.53 20.32 0.52
N THR A 87 -13.74 20.09 -0.78
CA THR A 87 -13.86 18.75 -1.36
C THR A 87 -12.53 18.01 -1.27
N PHE A 88 -11.43 18.69 -1.56
CA PHE A 88 -10.10 18.09 -1.41
C PHE A 88 -9.82 17.69 0.04
N TRP A 89 -10.01 18.60 0.99
CA TRP A 89 -9.71 18.31 2.40
C TRP A 89 -10.63 17.25 2.99
N GLN A 90 -11.91 17.22 2.59
CA GLN A 90 -12.79 16.10 2.94
C GLN A 90 -12.31 14.78 2.34
N SER A 91 -11.84 14.79 1.09
CA SER A 91 -11.29 13.58 0.47
C SER A 91 -10.01 13.10 1.16
N VAL A 92 -9.19 14.00 1.70
CA VAL A 92 -8.05 13.65 2.56
C VAL A 92 -8.53 12.93 3.82
N LEU A 93 -9.52 13.48 4.53
CA LEU A 93 -10.09 12.86 5.73
C LEU A 93 -10.69 11.47 5.44
N HIS A 94 -11.44 11.33 4.35
CA HIS A 94 -11.98 10.04 3.93
C HIS A 94 -10.87 9.04 3.56
N THR A 95 -9.74 9.52 3.01
CA THR A 95 -8.58 8.67 2.74
C THR A 95 -7.98 8.13 4.04
N PHE A 96 -7.86 8.96 5.07
CA PHE A 96 -7.40 8.50 6.39
C PHE A 96 -8.37 7.51 7.01
N GLU A 97 -9.68 7.80 7.00
CA GLU A 97 -10.73 6.90 7.48
C GLU A 97 -10.64 5.54 6.79
N TYR A 98 -10.60 5.53 5.46
CA TYR A 98 -10.47 4.31 4.66
C TYR A 98 -9.19 3.54 4.95
N ALA A 99 -8.05 4.23 5.00
CA ALA A 99 -6.75 3.59 5.23
C ALA A 99 -6.69 2.94 6.61
N VAL A 100 -7.14 3.63 7.66
CA VAL A 100 -7.19 3.09 9.03
C VAL A 100 -8.09 1.86 9.10
N LEU A 101 -9.31 1.95 8.58
CA LEU A 101 -10.24 0.83 8.54
C LEU A 101 -9.65 -0.35 7.77
N LYS A 102 -9.10 -0.10 6.58
CA LYS A 102 -8.50 -1.15 5.76
C LYS A 102 -7.38 -1.87 6.50
N ILE A 103 -6.46 -1.14 7.13
CA ILE A 103 -5.31 -1.73 7.84
C ILE A 103 -5.79 -2.53 9.06
N ILE A 104 -6.73 -2.01 9.85
CA ILE A 104 -7.26 -2.68 11.04
C ILE A 104 -7.89 -4.03 10.71
N PHE A 105 -8.53 -4.17 9.55
CA PHE A 105 -9.17 -5.43 9.16
C PHE A 105 -8.27 -6.32 8.32
N ILE A 106 -7.48 -5.76 7.38
CA ILE A 106 -6.72 -6.58 6.42
C ILE A 106 -5.53 -7.29 7.07
N ILE A 107 -4.82 -6.62 7.99
CA ILE A 107 -3.63 -7.17 8.62
C ILE A 107 -3.97 -8.34 9.56
N PRO A 108 -4.94 -8.22 10.50
CA PRO A 108 -5.33 -9.36 11.32
C PRO A 108 -5.93 -10.51 10.49
N LEU A 109 -6.76 -10.21 9.49
CA LEU A 109 -7.32 -11.24 8.61
C LEU A 109 -6.21 -12.02 7.90
N ALA A 110 -5.25 -11.32 7.29
CA ALA A 110 -4.13 -11.93 6.60
C ALA A 110 -3.23 -12.74 7.55
N LEU A 111 -2.96 -12.23 8.76
CA LEU A 111 -2.17 -12.92 9.78
C LEU A 111 -2.85 -14.20 10.27
N ILE A 112 -4.15 -14.13 10.58
CA ILE A 112 -4.94 -15.29 11.01
C ILE A 112 -4.90 -16.37 9.92
N MET A 113 -5.19 -16.00 8.67
CA MET A 113 -5.15 -16.95 7.55
C MET A 113 -3.75 -17.53 7.32
N ALA A 114 -2.72 -16.71 7.47
CA ALA A 114 -1.33 -17.15 7.36
C ALA A 114 -0.97 -18.18 8.45
N VAL A 115 -1.36 -17.94 9.71
CA VAL A 115 -1.14 -18.90 10.81
C VAL A 115 -1.82 -20.23 10.54
N PHE A 116 -3.06 -20.23 10.07
CA PHE A 116 -3.77 -21.47 9.73
C PHE A 116 -3.09 -22.22 8.58
N LEU A 117 -2.70 -21.51 7.52
CA LEU A 117 -2.12 -22.13 6.32
C LEU A 117 -0.63 -22.43 6.44
N ASN A 118 0.05 -21.91 7.45
CA ASN A 118 1.46 -22.25 7.73
C ASN A 118 1.61 -23.60 8.46
N GLN A 119 0.52 -24.13 9.02
CA GLN A 119 0.55 -25.47 9.60
C GLN A 119 0.74 -26.54 8.52
N LYS A 120 1.34 -27.69 8.89
CA LYS A 120 1.56 -28.85 7.99
C LYS A 120 0.23 -29.58 7.69
N LEU A 121 -0.79 -28.86 7.20
CA LEU A 121 -2.08 -29.41 6.85
C LEU A 121 -2.06 -30.00 5.43
N ARG A 122 -2.76 -31.12 5.24
CA ARG A 122 -2.97 -31.67 3.90
C ARG A 122 -3.77 -30.67 3.05
N GLY A 123 -3.22 -30.28 1.89
CA GLY A 123 -3.87 -29.32 0.98
C GLY A 123 -3.57 -27.84 1.25
N SER A 124 -2.68 -27.50 2.20
CA SER A 124 -2.35 -26.09 2.51
C SER A 124 -1.92 -25.30 1.27
N SER A 125 -1.14 -25.90 0.36
CA SER A 125 -0.72 -25.27 -0.89
C SER A 125 -1.90 -24.94 -1.82
N PHE A 126 -2.89 -25.79 -1.91
CA PHE A 126 -4.11 -25.53 -2.68
C PHE A 126 -4.87 -24.33 -2.10
N PHE A 127 -5.10 -24.32 -0.78
CA PHE A 127 -5.80 -23.20 -0.13
C PHE A 127 -5.01 -21.89 -0.21
N ARG A 128 -3.66 -21.91 -0.12
CA ARG A 128 -2.82 -20.72 -0.39
C ARG A 128 -3.11 -20.16 -1.79
N GLY A 129 -3.20 -21.01 -2.81
CA GLY A 129 -3.54 -20.60 -4.18
C GLY A 129 -4.94 -20.00 -4.27
N VAL A 130 -5.96 -20.64 -3.67
CA VAL A 130 -7.35 -20.16 -3.66
C VAL A 130 -7.50 -18.80 -2.99
N TYR A 131 -6.90 -18.60 -1.82
CA TYR A 131 -6.96 -17.32 -1.09
C TYR A 131 -6.08 -16.22 -1.72
N PHE A 132 -5.07 -16.58 -2.49
CA PHE A 132 -4.27 -15.64 -3.25
C PHE A 132 -4.91 -15.25 -4.59
N MET A 133 -5.78 -16.10 -5.14
CA MET A 133 -6.42 -15.90 -6.46
C MET A 133 -7.10 -14.52 -6.62
N PRO A 134 -7.85 -13.98 -5.63
CA PRO A 134 -8.45 -12.65 -5.74
C PRO A 134 -7.44 -11.54 -6.05
N THR A 135 -6.22 -11.64 -5.54
CA THR A 135 -5.17 -10.64 -5.72
C THR A 135 -4.66 -10.57 -7.19
N ILE A 136 -4.82 -11.64 -7.95
CA ILE A 136 -4.40 -11.72 -9.36
C ILE A 136 -5.45 -11.08 -10.28
N ILE A 137 -6.71 -11.06 -9.85
CA ILE A 137 -7.81 -10.48 -10.63
C ILE A 137 -7.68 -8.95 -10.62
N SER A 138 -7.85 -8.32 -11.79
CA SER A 138 -7.87 -6.86 -11.87
C SER A 138 -8.89 -6.26 -10.89
N THR A 139 -8.47 -5.22 -10.16
CA THR A 139 -9.33 -4.49 -9.21
C THR A 139 -10.61 -3.99 -9.87
N ALA A 140 -10.53 -3.52 -11.11
CA ALA A 140 -11.69 -3.05 -11.87
C ALA A 140 -12.71 -4.19 -12.11
N VAL A 141 -12.24 -5.37 -12.55
CA VAL A 141 -13.11 -6.53 -12.80
C VAL A 141 -13.75 -7.02 -11.50
N SER A 142 -12.95 -7.17 -10.44
CA SER A 142 -13.46 -7.54 -9.12
C SER A 142 -14.54 -6.56 -8.64
N SER A 143 -14.27 -5.26 -8.76
CA SER A 143 -15.22 -4.22 -8.35
C SER A 143 -16.53 -4.26 -9.17
N MET A 144 -16.45 -4.52 -10.49
CA MET A 144 -17.64 -4.69 -11.33
C MET A 144 -18.50 -5.88 -10.86
N VAL A 145 -17.88 -7.03 -10.58
CA VAL A 145 -18.59 -8.22 -10.08
C VAL A 145 -19.26 -7.93 -8.73
N PHE A 146 -18.54 -7.27 -7.81
CA PHE A 146 -19.12 -6.88 -6.54
C PHE A 146 -20.21 -5.80 -6.68
N GLY A 147 -20.14 -4.94 -7.72
CA GLY A 147 -21.21 -4.02 -8.07
C GLY A 147 -22.54 -4.73 -8.33
N PHE A 148 -22.52 -5.86 -9.05
CA PHE A 148 -23.71 -6.71 -9.23
C PHE A 148 -24.14 -7.41 -7.94
N ILE A 149 -23.20 -7.86 -7.10
CA ILE A 149 -23.50 -8.49 -5.82
C ILE A 149 -24.20 -7.50 -4.88
N PHE A 150 -23.74 -6.23 -4.84
CA PHE A 150 -24.25 -5.16 -3.99
C PHE A 150 -25.41 -4.37 -4.61
N ALA A 151 -25.88 -4.72 -5.80
CA ALA A 151 -26.95 -4.01 -6.46
C ALA A 151 -28.20 -3.92 -5.56
N ALA A 152 -28.84 -2.76 -5.50
CA ALA A 152 -30.05 -2.54 -4.71
C ALA A 152 -31.22 -3.39 -5.21
N TYR A 153 -31.34 -3.52 -6.54
CA TYR A 153 -32.36 -4.35 -7.19
C TYR A 153 -31.71 -5.62 -7.75
N ASN A 154 -32.31 -6.76 -7.45
CA ASN A 154 -31.83 -8.09 -7.89
C ASN A 154 -30.37 -8.41 -7.51
N GLY A 155 -29.78 -7.69 -6.55
CA GLY A 155 -28.44 -7.98 -6.07
C GLY A 155 -28.41 -9.29 -5.27
N VAL A 156 -27.35 -10.07 -5.51
CA VAL A 156 -27.17 -11.40 -4.87
C VAL A 156 -27.19 -11.28 -3.35
N LEU A 157 -26.49 -10.26 -2.78
CA LEU A 157 -26.43 -10.07 -1.33
C LEU A 157 -27.82 -9.78 -0.72
N ASN A 158 -28.59 -8.89 -1.33
CA ASN A 158 -29.98 -8.63 -0.88
C ASN A 158 -30.85 -9.87 -0.98
N GLY A 159 -30.70 -10.66 -2.05
CA GLY A 159 -31.43 -11.91 -2.23
C GLY A 159 -31.15 -12.94 -1.12
N VAL A 160 -29.86 -13.16 -0.83
CA VAL A 160 -29.43 -14.09 0.22
C VAL A 160 -29.89 -13.61 1.61
N LEU A 161 -29.67 -12.34 1.94
CA LEU A 161 -30.02 -11.77 3.26
C LEU A 161 -31.54 -11.79 3.51
N LYS A 162 -32.36 -11.62 2.47
CA LYS A 162 -33.82 -11.78 2.56
C LYS A 162 -34.23 -13.23 2.75
N ALA A 163 -33.61 -14.15 1.99
CA ALA A 163 -33.95 -15.58 2.08
C ALA A 163 -33.68 -16.15 3.48
N ILE A 164 -32.64 -15.67 4.18
CA ILE A 164 -32.32 -16.07 5.56
C ILE A 164 -33.01 -15.18 6.63
N GLY A 165 -33.85 -14.21 6.21
CA GLY A 165 -34.64 -13.39 7.13
C GLY A 165 -33.89 -12.29 7.88
N VAL A 166 -32.64 -11.97 7.48
CA VAL A 166 -31.82 -10.92 8.12
C VAL A 166 -32.30 -9.51 7.79
N ILE A 167 -32.79 -9.30 6.56
CA ILE A 167 -33.34 -8.01 6.10
C ILE A 167 -34.75 -8.21 5.56
N GLY A 168 -35.66 -7.24 5.84
CA GLY A 168 -37.03 -7.23 5.30
C GLY A 168 -37.15 -6.50 3.97
N GLN A 169 -36.28 -5.54 3.70
CA GLN A 169 -36.27 -4.70 2.50
C GLN A 169 -34.91 -4.68 1.84
N ASN A 170 -34.86 -4.28 0.55
CA ASN A 170 -33.59 -4.10 -0.14
C ASN A 170 -32.79 -2.96 0.47
N VAL A 171 -31.53 -3.22 0.73
CA VAL A 171 -30.56 -2.21 1.16
C VAL A 171 -29.80 -1.69 -0.07
N ASN A 172 -29.66 -0.39 -0.18
CA ASN A 172 -28.84 0.22 -1.23
C ASN A 172 -27.37 0.36 -0.73
N TRP A 173 -26.64 -0.75 -0.80
CA TRP A 173 -25.28 -0.88 -0.24
C TRP A 173 -24.30 0.19 -0.72
N LEU A 174 -24.36 0.57 -2.00
CA LEU A 174 -23.45 1.52 -2.63
C LEU A 174 -24.01 2.94 -2.68
N GLY A 175 -25.35 3.11 -2.59
CA GLY A 175 -26.01 4.42 -2.68
C GLY A 175 -26.39 5.03 -1.35
N ASP A 176 -26.19 4.34 -0.21
CA ASP A 176 -26.39 4.90 1.12
C ASP A 176 -25.04 5.32 1.74
N ALA A 177 -24.98 6.55 2.24
CA ALA A 177 -23.78 7.11 2.86
C ALA A 177 -23.24 6.29 4.06
N LYS A 178 -24.09 5.54 4.75
CA LYS A 178 -23.71 4.72 5.89
C LYS A 178 -23.05 3.39 5.46
N THR A 179 -23.47 2.83 4.34
CA THR A 179 -23.02 1.49 3.88
C THR A 179 -21.96 1.56 2.78
N ALA A 180 -21.92 2.63 2.00
CA ALA A 180 -21.06 2.72 0.83
C ALA A 180 -19.56 2.51 1.15
N MET A 181 -19.04 3.17 2.20
CA MET A 181 -17.63 3.02 2.60
C MET A 181 -17.32 1.59 3.05
N TRP A 182 -18.23 0.95 3.80
CA TRP A 182 -18.07 -0.44 4.22
C TRP A 182 -18.13 -1.43 3.05
N SER A 183 -19.03 -1.18 2.09
CA SER A 183 -19.13 -2.01 0.88
C SER A 183 -17.83 -1.98 0.06
N VAL A 184 -17.27 -0.78 -0.14
CA VAL A 184 -15.97 -0.62 -0.80
C VAL A 184 -14.85 -1.31 -0.01
N LEU A 185 -14.85 -1.15 1.32
CA LEU A 185 -13.86 -1.77 2.19
C LEU A 185 -13.88 -3.30 2.09
N ILE A 186 -15.06 -3.92 2.08
CA ILE A 186 -15.22 -5.38 1.94
C ILE A 186 -14.57 -5.87 0.64
N VAL A 187 -14.79 -5.17 -0.47
CA VAL A 187 -14.17 -5.53 -1.76
C VAL A 187 -12.65 -5.41 -1.70
N ALA A 188 -12.14 -4.32 -1.13
CA ALA A 188 -10.71 -4.10 -0.99
C ALA A 188 -10.03 -5.11 -0.06
N LEU A 189 -10.73 -5.55 1.00
CA LEU A 189 -10.26 -6.61 1.90
C LEU A 189 -10.18 -7.94 1.16
N TRP A 190 -11.26 -8.31 0.45
CA TRP A 190 -11.33 -9.57 -0.31
C TRP A 190 -10.25 -9.63 -1.39
N ALA A 191 -10.03 -8.54 -2.12
CA ALA A 191 -9.03 -8.48 -3.18
C ALA A 191 -7.58 -8.46 -2.66
N GLY A 192 -7.34 -7.89 -1.46
CA GLY A 192 -5.98 -7.56 -1.01
C GLY A 192 -5.41 -8.47 0.07
N PHE A 193 -6.22 -9.16 0.90
CA PHE A 193 -5.70 -9.89 2.07
C PHE A 193 -4.75 -11.04 1.71
N GLY A 194 -4.97 -11.69 0.57
CA GLY A 194 -4.15 -12.80 0.10
C GLY A 194 -2.67 -12.42 -0.11
N ASN A 195 -2.42 -11.20 -0.56
CA ASN A 195 -1.06 -10.69 -0.74
C ASN A 195 -0.31 -10.58 0.61
N TYR A 196 -0.94 -9.97 1.61
CA TYR A 196 -0.35 -9.85 2.95
C TYR A 196 -0.22 -11.21 3.65
N MET A 197 -1.17 -12.12 3.42
CA MET A 197 -1.11 -13.49 3.90
C MET A 197 0.16 -14.22 3.42
N ILE A 198 0.51 -14.09 2.14
CA ILE A 198 1.74 -14.70 1.59
C ILE A 198 2.99 -14.09 2.23
N TYR A 199 3.02 -12.78 2.46
CA TYR A 199 4.14 -12.14 3.18
C TYR A 199 4.28 -12.66 4.60
N PHE A 200 3.19 -12.85 5.34
CA PHE A 200 3.23 -13.45 6.67
C PHE A 200 3.69 -14.90 6.64
N ILE A 201 3.22 -15.71 5.68
CA ILE A 201 3.67 -17.10 5.53
C ILE A 201 5.17 -17.14 5.26
N SER A 202 5.69 -16.26 4.40
CA SER A 202 7.12 -16.17 4.10
C SER A 202 7.92 -15.79 5.35
N GLY A 203 7.44 -14.82 6.14
CA GLY A 203 8.06 -14.44 7.40
C GLY A 203 8.07 -15.58 8.43
N MET A 204 6.96 -16.31 8.59
CA MET A 204 6.90 -17.46 9.49
C MET A 204 7.80 -18.61 9.03
N SER A 205 7.94 -18.81 7.72
CA SER A 205 8.82 -19.86 7.16
C SER A 205 10.31 -19.55 7.36
N SER A 206 10.69 -18.33 7.70
CA SER A 206 12.08 -17.97 8.03
C SER A 206 12.46 -18.28 9.48
N ILE A 207 11.49 -18.61 10.34
CA ILE A 207 11.74 -19.00 11.73
C ILE A 207 12.14 -20.47 11.77
N SER A 208 13.29 -20.80 12.41
CA SER A 208 13.77 -22.17 12.52
C SER A 208 12.76 -23.09 13.22
N GLU A 209 12.63 -24.33 12.73
CA GLU A 209 11.80 -25.35 13.39
C GLU A 209 12.29 -25.65 14.82
N ASP A 210 13.60 -25.57 15.10
CA ASP A 210 14.19 -25.81 16.41
C ASP A 210 13.60 -24.91 17.50
N VAL A 211 13.23 -23.66 17.15
CA VAL A 211 12.57 -22.71 18.05
C VAL A 211 11.21 -23.24 18.48
N TYR A 212 10.45 -23.79 17.56
CA TYR A 212 9.13 -24.36 17.84
C TYR A 212 9.23 -25.71 18.58
N GLU A 213 10.26 -26.50 18.32
CA GLU A 213 10.52 -27.75 19.05
C GLU A 213 10.92 -27.46 20.51
N SER A 214 11.81 -26.50 20.73
CA SER A 214 12.20 -26.06 22.07
C SER A 214 10.97 -25.56 22.87
N ALA A 215 10.11 -24.74 22.23
CA ALA A 215 8.88 -24.28 22.88
C ALA A 215 7.92 -25.41 23.26
N LYS A 216 7.85 -26.48 22.46
CA LYS A 216 7.07 -27.68 22.82
C LYS A 216 7.65 -28.44 24.00
N ILE A 217 8.99 -28.56 24.07
CA ILE A 217 9.69 -29.18 25.20
C ILE A 217 9.43 -28.42 26.48
N ASP A 218 9.41 -27.06 26.40
CA ASP A 218 9.08 -26.17 27.54
C ASP A 218 7.59 -26.16 27.90
N GLY A 219 6.75 -26.96 27.22
CA GLY A 219 5.33 -27.09 27.49
C GLY A 219 4.46 -25.92 26.99
N ALA A 220 4.94 -25.08 26.10
CA ALA A 220 4.16 -23.98 25.53
C ALA A 220 3.01 -24.50 24.66
N ASN A 221 1.79 -24.04 24.96
CA ASN A 221 0.63 -24.30 24.09
C ASN A 221 0.67 -23.42 22.84
N GLY A 222 -0.20 -23.71 21.83
CA GLY A 222 -0.21 -23.01 20.54
C GLY A 222 -0.43 -21.49 20.66
N ILE A 223 -1.27 -21.04 21.60
CA ILE A 223 -1.53 -19.62 21.85
C ILE A 223 -0.29 -18.95 22.46
N GLN A 224 0.36 -19.61 23.42
CA GLN A 224 1.61 -19.11 24.01
C GLN A 224 2.73 -19.05 22.97
N THR A 225 2.88 -20.07 22.16
CA THR A 225 3.84 -20.10 21.05
C THR A 225 3.58 -18.95 20.06
N PHE A 226 2.32 -18.70 19.73
CA PHE A 226 1.99 -17.59 18.80
C PHE A 226 2.36 -16.22 19.38
N PHE A 227 1.88 -15.89 20.59
CA PHE A 227 2.07 -14.54 21.16
C PHE A 227 3.49 -14.30 21.70
N LYS A 228 4.15 -15.33 22.24
CA LYS A 228 5.47 -15.18 22.89
C LYS A 228 6.65 -15.46 21.97
N ILE A 229 6.44 -16.19 20.85
CA ILE A 229 7.51 -16.62 19.96
C ILE A 229 7.24 -16.14 18.53
N THR A 230 6.15 -16.61 17.89
CA THR A 230 5.88 -16.33 16.48
C THR A 230 5.71 -14.84 16.21
N LEU A 231 4.85 -14.16 16.96
CA LEU A 231 4.54 -12.76 16.73
C LEU A 231 5.73 -11.82 16.99
N PRO A 232 6.53 -11.99 18.08
CA PRO A 232 7.76 -11.20 18.26
C PRO A 232 8.81 -11.47 17.16
N MET A 233 9.01 -12.72 16.77
CA MET A 233 9.96 -13.07 15.70
C MET A 233 9.51 -12.59 14.32
N LEU A 234 8.21 -12.39 14.09
CA LEU A 234 7.66 -11.77 12.88
C LEU A 234 7.78 -10.24 12.89
N SER A 235 8.19 -9.60 13.98
CA SER A 235 8.25 -8.14 14.10
C SER A 235 8.96 -7.45 12.92
N PRO A 236 10.13 -7.91 12.42
CA PRO A 236 10.79 -7.28 11.28
C PRO A 236 9.92 -7.34 10.00
N MET A 237 9.28 -8.48 9.75
CA MET A 237 8.41 -8.67 8.59
C MET A 237 7.11 -7.89 8.73
N LEU A 238 6.52 -7.86 9.94
CA LEU A 238 5.31 -7.09 10.24
C LEU A 238 5.51 -5.60 9.95
N LYS A 239 6.68 -5.03 10.26
CA LYS A 239 7.01 -3.63 9.94
C LYS A 239 6.99 -3.38 8.44
N ILE A 240 7.57 -4.27 7.64
CA ILE A 240 7.55 -4.16 6.18
C ILE A 240 6.11 -4.27 5.66
N ILE A 241 5.34 -5.24 6.13
CA ILE A 241 3.95 -5.46 5.74
C ILE A 241 3.08 -4.24 6.08
N LEU A 242 3.22 -3.67 7.27
CA LEU A 242 2.49 -2.47 7.68
C LEU A 242 2.86 -1.26 6.81
N MET A 243 4.13 -1.07 6.47
CA MET A 243 4.56 0.00 5.56
C MET A 243 3.92 -0.14 4.18
N LEU A 244 3.90 -1.36 3.64
CA LEU A 244 3.25 -1.65 2.35
C LEU A 244 1.74 -1.45 2.43
N ALA A 245 1.10 -1.86 3.54
CA ALA A 245 -0.33 -1.70 3.75
C ALA A 245 -0.72 -0.21 3.87
N ILE A 246 0.05 0.59 4.61
CA ILE A 246 -0.17 2.03 4.74
C ILE A 246 -0.07 2.69 3.36
N THR A 247 1.06 2.53 2.68
CA THR A 247 1.28 3.17 1.37
C THR A 247 0.28 2.69 0.32
N GLY A 248 -0.10 1.41 0.33
CA GLY A 248 -1.11 0.85 -0.55
C GLY A 248 -2.51 1.39 -0.27
N ALA A 249 -2.92 1.50 1.01
CA ALA A 249 -4.24 1.99 1.38
C ALA A 249 -4.44 3.48 1.01
N PHE A 250 -3.40 4.31 1.18
CA PHE A 250 -3.47 5.73 0.81
C PHE A 250 -3.57 5.96 -0.70
N LYS A 251 -3.06 5.04 -1.52
CA LYS A 251 -3.09 5.11 -2.99
C LYS A 251 -4.29 4.42 -3.62
N ASP A 252 -5.08 3.70 -2.82
CA ASP A 252 -6.20 2.92 -3.32
C ASP A 252 -7.37 3.84 -3.71
N TYR A 253 -7.72 3.84 -4.97
CA TYR A 253 -8.85 4.60 -5.51
C TYR A 253 -9.63 3.81 -6.57
N GLU A 254 -9.04 2.77 -7.17
CA GLU A 254 -9.62 2.06 -8.31
C GLU A 254 -10.93 1.36 -7.95
N SER A 255 -10.97 0.66 -6.80
CA SER A 255 -12.17 -0.02 -6.32
C SER A 255 -13.29 0.98 -6.03
N ILE A 256 -12.94 2.12 -5.44
CA ILE A 256 -13.89 3.20 -5.12
C ILE A 256 -14.42 3.82 -6.41
N MET A 257 -13.56 4.08 -7.38
CA MET A 257 -13.92 4.64 -8.68
C MET A 257 -14.97 3.78 -9.38
N VAL A 258 -14.76 2.45 -9.43
CA VAL A 258 -15.65 1.54 -10.15
C VAL A 258 -16.96 1.31 -9.40
N LEU A 259 -16.92 1.19 -8.05
CA LEU A 259 -18.11 0.86 -7.25
C LEU A 259 -19.03 2.06 -7.01
N THR A 260 -18.47 3.21 -6.67
CA THR A 260 -19.24 4.37 -6.17
C THR A 260 -18.90 5.68 -6.88
N ASN A 261 -17.78 5.74 -7.61
CA ASN A 261 -17.22 6.96 -8.20
C ASN A 261 -17.16 8.14 -7.19
N GLY A 262 -16.87 7.82 -5.91
CA GLY A 262 -16.82 8.79 -4.80
C GLY A 262 -18.15 9.06 -4.11
N GLY A 263 -19.28 8.54 -4.65
CA GLY A 263 -20.62 8.71 -4.08
C GLY A 263 -20.90 7.85 -2.85
N PRO A 264 -22.10 8.01 -2.24
CA PRO A 264 -23.02 9.12 -2.40
C PRO A 264 -22.49 10.40 -1.70
N ASN A 265 -22.84 11.56 -2.25
CA ASN A 265 -22.49 12.88 -1.65
C ASN A 265 -20.99 13.01 -1.25
N ASN A 266 -20.07 12.53 -2.08
CA ASN A 266 -18.63 12.46 -1.84
C ASN A 266 -18.22 11.65 -0.59
N ARG A 267 -19.08 10.82 0.01
CA ARG A 267 -18.80 10.07 1.25
C ARG A 267 -17.66 9.05 1.06
N THR A 268 -17.49 8.53 -0.15
CA THR A 268 -16.38 7.62 -0.48
C THR A 268 -15.30 8.29 -1.32
N GLN A 269 -15.34 9.62 -1.48
CA GLN A 269 -14.34 10.37 -2.22
C GLN A 269 -13.01 10.35 -1.49
N VAL A 270 -12.00 9.67 -2.04
CA VAL A 270 -10.62 9.69 -1.56
C VAL A 270 -9.76 10.63 -2.38
N MET A 271 -8.63 11.10 -1.81
CA MET A 271 -7.82 12.16 -2.44
C MET A 271 -7.30 11.78 -3.84
N PHE A 272 -6.86 10.54 -4.06
CA PHE A 272 -6.40 10.12 -5.39
C PHE A 272 -7.52 9.99 -6.40
N LEU A 273 -8.74 9.63 -5.98
CA LEU A 273 -9.90 9.63 -6.86
C LEU A 273 -10.27 11.06 -7.28
N TYR A 274 -10.23 12.01 -6.35
CA TYR A 274 -10.50 13.41 -6.66
C TYR A 274 -9.47 13.98 -7.65
N ILE A 275 -8.18 13.71 -7.43
CA ILE A 275 -7.10 14.08 -8.36
C ILE A 275 -7.32 13.45 -9.74
N TYR A 276 -7.65 12.16 -9.78
CA TYR A 276 -7.93 11.44 -11.02
C TYR A 276 -9.09 12.09 -11.80
N GLN A 277 -10.19 12.41 -11.12
CA GLN A 277 -11.36 13.06 -11.71
C GLN A 277 -11.05 14.48 -12.23
N LEU A 278 -10.13 15.21 -11.62
CA LEU A 278 -9.67 16.51 -12.13
C LEU A 278 -8.82 16.38 -13.39
N ILE A 279 -8.05 15.30 -13.53
CA ILE A 279 -7.20 15.05 -14.69
C ILE A 279 -8.02 14.55 -15.90
N PHE A 280 -8.89 13.56 -15.65
CA PHE A 280 -9.60 12.85 -16.73
C PHE A 280 -11.06 13.27 -16.91
N GLY A 281 -11.58 14.11 -15.99
CA GLY A 281 -12.99 14.45 -15.92
C GLY A 281 -13.79 13.47 -15.04
N LYS A 282 -14.78 13.97 -14.32
CA LYS A 282 -15.70 13.13 -13.55
C LYS A 282 -16.81 12.59 -14.45
N ASP A 283 -17.27 13.40 -15.39
CA ASP A 283 -18.35 13.10 -16.32
C ASP A 283 -17.98 13.52 -17.73
N VAL A 284 -18.71 13.02 -18.72
CA VAL A 284 -18.51 13.36 -20.14
C VAL A 284 -18.73 14.88 -20.33
N GLY A 285 -17.72 15.57 -20.86
CA GLY A 285 -17.79 17.01 -21.12
C GLY A 285 -17.19 17.90 -20.02
N THR A 286 -16.69 17.35 -18.93
CA THR A 286 -15.94 18.14 -17.95
C THR A 286 -14.54 18.46 -18.46
N ASN A 287 -14.13 19.73 -18.37
CA ASN A 287 -12.79 20.14 -18.78
C ASN A 287 -11.74 19.64 -17.78
N PRO A 288 -10.67 18.99 -18.24
CA PRO A 288 -9.56 18.63 -17.39
C PRO A 288 -8.93 19.83 -16.69
N GLN A 289 -8.49 19.67 -15.46
CA GLN A 289 -7.83 20.70 -14.64
C GLN A 289 -6.45 20.19 -14.21
N ILE A 290 -5.60 19.90 -15.18
CA ILE A 290 -4.32 19.20 -14.96
C ILE A 290 -3.37 20.05 -14.09
N GLY A 291 -3.31 21.38 -14.32
CA GLY A 291 -2.48 22.27 -13.52
C GLY A 291 -2.86 22.25 -12.03
N TYR A 292 -4.16 22.34 -11.72
CA TYR A 292 -4.66 22.24 -10.36
C TYR A 292 -4.47 20.84 -9.75
N ALA A 293 -4.77 19.78 -10.51
CA ALA A 293 -4.54 18.40 -10.09
C ALA A 293 -3.07 18.12 -9.76
N THR A 294 -2.13 18.80 -10.44
CA THR A 294 -0.70 18.69 -10.14
C THR A 294 -0.38 19.24 -8.74
N VAL A 295 -0.94 20.38 -8.35
CA VAL A 295 -0.77 20.93 -7.00
C VAL A 295 -1.31 19.95 -5.95
N LEU A 296 -2.53 19.42 -6.17
CA LEU A 296 -3.11 18.43 -5.25
C LEU A 296 -2.27 17.14 -5.17
N SER A 297 -1.69 16.70 -6.29
CA SER A 297 -0.79 15.53 -6.31
C SER A 297 0.48 15.75 -5.48
N LEU A 298 1.04 16.96 -5.50
CA LEU A 298 2.18 17.32 -4.65
C LEU A 298 1.83 17.26 -3.18
N VAL A 299 0.68 17.84 -2.82
CA VAL A 299 0.20 17.82 -1.43
C VAL A 299 -0.10 16.39 -0.98
N ALA A 300 -0.74 15.59 -1.83
CA ALA A 300 -0.97 14.16 -1.55
C ALA A 300 0.34 13.39 -1.34
N ALA A 301 1.35 13.64 -2.17
CA ALA A 301 2.68 13.03 -2.02
C ALA A 301 3.36 13.45 -0.69
N LEU A 302 3.23 14.71 -0.30
CA LEU A 302 3.73 15.20 1.00
C LEU A 302 3.00 14.54 2.16
N ILE A 303 1.68 14.42 2.12
CA ILE A 303 0.88 13.75 3.15
C ILE A 303 1.34 12.32 3.32
N ILE A 304 1.45 11.54 2.23
CA ILE A 304 1.92 10.15 2.29
C ILE A 304 3.37 10.07 2.78
N GLY A 305 4.22 10.99 2.33
CA GLY A 305 5.62 11.08 2.77
C GLY A 305 5.72 11.30 4.28
N ILE A 306 4.93 12.22 4.84
CA ILE A 306 4.87 12.48 6.28
C ILE A 306 4.34 11.26 7.03
N VAL A 307 3.23 10.67 6.60
CA VAL A 307 2.66 9.46 7.23
C VAL A 307 3.67 8.31 7.25
N THR A 308 4.36 8.09 6.12
CA THR A 308 5.38 7.04 6.00
C THR A 308 6.59 7.35 6.88
N ALA A 309 7.05 8.61 6.94
CA ALA A 309 8.17 9.02 7.79
C ALA A 309 7.84 8.85 9.28
N VAL A 310 6.64 9.25 9.70
CA VAL A 310 6.13 9.06 11.07
C VAL A 310 6.08 7.57 11.40
N TYR A 311 5.52 6.76 10.51
CA TYR A 311 5.50 5.31 10.69
C TYR A 311 6.92 4.73 10.85
N MET A 312 7.86 5.10 9.97
CA MET A 312 9.25 4.62 10.03
C MET A 312 9.96 5.04 11.31
N TYR A 313 9.68 6.26 11.82
CA TYR A 313 10.23 6.72 13.08
C TYR A 313 9.77 5.84 14.26
N PHE A 314 8.48 5.55 14.35
CA PHE A 314 7.96 4.66 15.40
C PHE A 314 8.42 3.21 15.23
N ALA A 315 8.47 2.71 13.99
CA ALA A 315 8.95 1.36 13.70
C ALA A 315 10.41 1.15 14.13
N ARG A 316 11.29 2.14 13.95
CA ARG A 316 12.70 2.08 14.42
C ARG A 316 12.80 2.09 15.94
N LYS A 317 12.00 2.91 16.60
CA LYS A 317 12.03 3.00 18.07
C LYS A 317 11.60 1.68 18.74
N LEU A 318 10.75 0.90 18.08
CA LEU A 318 10.38 -0.44 18.55
C LEU A 318 11.52 -1.47 18.42
N ASP A 319 12.49 -1.24 17.50
CA ASP A 319 13.68 -2.11 17.38
C ASP A 319 14.69 -1.91 18.51
N GLU A 320 14.68 -0.75 19.17
CA GLU A 320 15.57 -0.44 20.29
C GLU A 320 15.06 -1.01 21.62
N VAL A 321 13.81 -1.45 21.68
CA VAL A 321 13.15 -1.92 22.91
C VAL A 321 13.01 -3.45 22.95
N VAL A 322 13.18 -4.15 21.83
CA VAL A 322 13.14 -5.61 21.69
C VAL A 322 14.55 -6.14 21.49
#